data_cc3fac30daa0a9764863be2abef3bd5f
#
_entry.id   cc3fac30daa0a9764863be2abef3bd5f
#
_cell.length_a   1.000
_cell.length_b   1.000
_cell.length_c   1.000
_cell.angle_alpha   90.00
_cell.angle_beta   90.00
_cell.angle_gamma   90.00
#
_symmetry.space_group_name_H-M   'P 1'
#
loop_
_entity.id
_entity.type
_entity.pdbx_description
1 polymer ?
#
loop_
_entity_poly.entity_id
_entity_poly.type
_entity_poly.pdbx_seq_one_letter_code
_entity_poly.pdbx_strand_id
1 'polypeptide(L)'
;MKKGLSFIVVCMMAALLLVPCAWGKSIKIGFNIPLTGDIPKVGEESKFAAEMLKADVNGAGGLEIGGEKYMLEFVYEDNESKAESAVSAALKLIERDQVIAVVGPNSSKQAVPGGQVCDDNRTPMISPWSTNPDTTKDRPWVFRAAFLDPFQGPVAADFAMKQFNAKKAGVLYALANDYSKGLAEIFKADFEKKNGAGSVVSFESYGDKDQDFSAQLTKIISAKPDFIFLPNNYNEVALIVKQAHDLGWKGPFMGADAWGNSELMTLCGDDCKGHYFSTHYAAAGATGATKEFIDRYQAKYGYEPADVAALTWDATRVVLQGLQGMGKVTGDLKKDRKSLKDAIADIAEFDGITGKMKFDEQGDPIKCAVVVKISDKGEFVFTESVCP
;
A
#
# COMPACT_ATOMS: atom_id res chain seq x y z
N MET A 1 -82.37 -34.56 -28.93
CA MET A 1 -81.10 -34.44 -29.59
C MET A 1 -80.43 -33.19 -29.05
N LYS A 2 -79.61 -33.27 -28.01
CA LYS A 2 -78.70 -32.17 -27.53
C LYS A 2 -77.39 -32.80 -27.12
N LYS A 3 -76.38 -32.51 -27.87
CA LYS A 3 -75.02 -32.98 -27.63
C LYS A 3 -74.38 -32.12 -26.51
N GLY A 4 -73.98 -32.75 -25.39
CA GLY A 4 -73.21 -32.12 -24.34
C GLY A 4 -71.70 -32.12 -24.70
N LEU A 5 -71.09 -30.96 -24.64
CA LEU A 5 -69.66 -30.76 -24.88
C LEU A 5 -69.00 -30.74 -23.52
N SER A 6 -68.27 -31.79 -23.17
CA SER A 6 -67.41 -31.82 -21.94
C SER A 6 -66.16 -31.04 -22.15
N PHE A 7 -65.99 -29.99 -21.36
CA PHE A 7 -64.73 -29.21 -21.25
C PHE A 7 -63.85 -29.90 -20.21
N ILE A 8 -62.71 -30.45 -20.63
CA ILE A 8 -61.65 -30.93 -19.75
C ILE A 8 -60.76 -29.75 -19.50
N VAL A 9 -60.80 -29.22 -18.29
CA VAL A 9 -59.86 -28.21 -17.80
C VAL A 9 -58.61 -28.94 -17.29
N VAL A 10 -57.50 -28.86 -18.04
CA VAL A 10 -56.20 -29.34 -17.62
C VAL A 10 -55.57 -28.24 -16.77
N CYS A 11 -55.62 -28.40 -15.46
CA CYS A 11 -54.81 -27.57 -14.54
C CYS A 11 -53.33 -27.93 -14.67
N MET A 12 -52.55 -27.13 -15.42
CA MET A 12 -51.11 -27.18 -15.43
C MET A 12 -50.62 -26.51 -14.14
N MET A 13 -50.29 -27.31 -13.11
CA MET A 13 -49.68 -26.87 -11.88
C MET A 13 -48.22 -26.56 -12.21
N ALA A 14 -47.88 -25.28 -12.48
CA ALA A 14 -46.54 -24.82 -12.57
C ALA A 14 -45.91 -24.86 -11.15
N ALA A 15 -45.16 -25.91 -10.87
CA ALA A 15 -44.29 -25.97 -9.70
C ALA A 15 -43.19 -24.91 -9.88
N LEU A 16 -43.37 -23.70 -9.33
CA LEU A 16 -42.29 -22.79 -9.10
C LEU A 16 -41.32 -23.47 -8.11
N LEU A 17 -40.25 -24.01 -8.64
CA LEU A 17 -39.07 -24.34 -7.85
C LEU A 17 -38.53 -23.03 -7.25
N LEU A 18 -38.98 -22.70 -6.04
CA LEU A 18 -38.31 -21.78 -5.17
C LEU A 18 -36.93 -22.40 -4.88
N VAL A 19 -35.93 -22.09 -5.72
CA VAL A 19 -34.55 -22.30 -5.37
C VAL A 19 -34.32 -21.40 -4.16
N PRO A 20 -34.11 -21.96 -2.94
CA PRO A 20 -33.71 -21.11 -1.83
C PRO A 20 -32.44 -20.44 -2.28
N CYS A 21 -32.44 -19.10 -2.39
CA CYS A 21 -31.24 -18.33 -2.48
C CYS A 21 -30.53 -18.59 -1.13
N ALA A 22 -29.76 -19.65 -1.08
CA ALA A 22 -28.87 -19.89 0.04
C ALA A 22 -27.95 -18.67 0.06
N TRP A 23 -28.21 -17.74 0.97
CA TRP A 23 -27.25 -16.68 1.28
C TRP A 23 -25.98 -17.40 1.68
N GLY A 24 -25.02 -17.44 0.74
CA GLY A 24 -23.75 -18.09 0.98
C GLY A 24 -23.12 -17.50 2.24
N LYS A 25 -22.43 -18.35 3.01
CA LYS A 25 -21.62 -17.86 4.13
C LYS A 25 -20.72 -16.75 3.64
N SER A 26 -20.53 -15.70 4.42
CA SER A 26 -19.64 -14.59 4.06
C SER A 26 -18.57 -14.36 5.10
N ILE A 27 -17.46 -13.78 4.67
CA ILE A 27 -16.36 -13.33 5.51
C ILE A 27 -16.15 -11.84 5.26
N LYS A 28 -16.13 -11.06 6.35
CA LYS A 28 -15.91 -9.62 6.31
C LYS A 28 -14.44 -9.29 6.52
N ILE A 29 -13.85 -8.57 5.58
CA ILE A 29 -12.51 -7.98 5.68
C ILE A 29 -12.66 -6.47 5.67
N GLY A 30 -12.06 -5.79 6.64
CA GLY A 30 -12.08 -4.34 6.76
C GLY A 30 -10.94 -3.69 5.99
N PHE A 31 -11.19 -2.52 5.44
CA PHE A 31 -10.18 -1.69 4.80
C PHE A 31 -10.15 -0.32 5.48
N ASN A 32 -9.03 0.00 6.11
CA ASN A 32 -8.76 1.29 6.72
C ASN A 32 -7.86 2.08 5.77
N ILE A 33 -8.43 2.90 4.91
CA ILE A 33 -7.72 3.53 3.79
C ILE A 33 -8.07 5.01 3.65
N PRO A 34 -7.17 5.86 3.10
CA PRO A 34 -7.39 7.29 2.95
C PRO A 34 -8.27 7.60 1.72
N LEU A 35 -9.59 7.53 1.86
CA LEU A 35 -10.51 7.86 0.75
C LEU A 35 -10.67 9.37 0.56
N THR A 36 -10.32 10.15 1.60
CA THR A 36 -10.25 11.62 1.58
C THR A 36 -8.99 12.13 2.27
N GLY A 37 -8.78 13.45 2.33
CA GLY A 37 -7.63 14.09 2.97
C GLY A 37 -6.46 14.32 2.02
N ASP A 38 -5.21 14.16 2.51
CA ASP A 38 -4.02 14.60 1.79
C ASP A 38 -3.60 13.64 0.65
N ILE A 39 -3.91 12.33 0.76
CA ILE A 39 -3.51 11.31 -0.21
C ILE A 39 -4.69 10.44 -0.67
N PRO A 40 -5.80 11.02 -1.17
CA PRO A 40 -7.01 10.26 -1.50
C PRO A 40 -6.80 9.27 -2.64
N LYS A 41 -5.86 9.56 -3.55
CA LYS A 41 -5.52 8.67 -4.68
C LYS A 41 -4.96 7.33 -4.20
N VAL A 42 -4.19 7.33 -3.13
CA VAL A 42 -3.69 6.11 -2.47
C VAL A 42 -4.85 5.21 -2.02
N GLY A 43 -5.89 5.80 -1.42
CA GLY A 43 -7.10 5.07 -0.99
C GLY A 43 -7.93 4.56 -2.17
N GLU A 44 -8.09 5.38 -3.20
CA GLU A 44 -8.81 4.99 -4.42
C GLU A 44 -8.14 3.77 -5.08
N GLU A 45 -6.83 3.84 -5.29
CA GLU A 45 -6.06 2.76 -5.94
C GLU A 45 -6.08 1.47 -5.11
N SER A 46 -5.98 1.59 -3.78
CA SER A 46 -6.13 0.45 -2.86
C SER A 46 -7.51 -0.19 -2.97
N LYS A 47 -8.57 0.62 -2.96
CA LYS A 47 -9.95 0.15 -3.12
C LYS A 47 -10.16 -0.55 -4.45
N PHE A 48 -9.64 -0.01 -5.53
CA PHE A 48 -9.78 -0.57 -6.87
C PHE A 48 -9.11 -1.95 -6.97
N ALA A 49 -7.89 -2.10 -6.46
CA ALA A 49 -7.21 -3.39 -6.42
C ALA A 49 -7.96 -4.43 -5.57
N ALA A 50 -8.44 -4.03 -4.39
CA ALA A 50 -9.23 -4.88 -3.51
C ALA A 50 -10.54 -5.34 -4.18
N GLU A 51 -11.29 -4.42 -4.82
CA GLU A 51 -12.55 -4.75 -5.50
C GLU A 51 -12.35 -5.66 -6.72
N MET A 52 -11.21 -5.56 -7.43
CA MET A 52 -10.86 -6.52 -8.47
C MET A 52 -10.70 -7.93 -7.89
N LEU A 53 -9.93 -8.06 -6.81
CA LEU A 53 -9.70 -9.36 -6.16
C LEU A 53 -10.99 -9.96 -5.59
N LYS A 54 -11.82 -9.14 -4.93
CA LYS A 54 -13.14 -9.58 -4.45
C LYS A 54 -14.00 -10.10 -5.58
N ALA A 55 -14.02 -9.40 -6.71
CA ALA A 55 -14.81 -9.82 -7.88
C ALA A 55 -14.33 -11.17 -8.43
N ASP A 56 -13.00 -11.40 -8.49
CA ASP A 56 -12.44 -12.67 -8.94
C ASP A 56 -12.83 -13.83 -8.02
N VAL A 57 -12.66 -13.67 -6.72
CA VAL A 57 -12.97 -14.71 -5.73
C VAL A 57 -14.46 -15.01 -5.70
N ASN A 58 -15.29 -13.97 -5.65
CA ASN A 58 -16.74 -14.14 -5.59
C ASN A 58 -17.30 -14.67 -6.92
N GLY A 59 -16.72 -14.25 -8.06
CA GLY A 59 -17.06 -14.78 -9.39
C GLY A 59 -16.73 -16.26 -9.55
N ALA A 60 -15.70 -16.76 -8.86
CA ALA A 60 -15.36 -18.18 -8.80
C ALA A 60 -16.20 -18.99 -7.78
N GLY A 61 -17.20 -18.35 -7.16
CA GLY A 61 -18.10 -18.98 -6.20
C GLY A 61 -17.65 -18.89 -4.75
N GLY A 62 -16.72 -17.99 -4.43
CA GLY A 62 -16.23 -17.72 -3.08
C GLY A 62 -14.91 -18.39 -2.73
N LEU A 63 -14.33 -17.99 -1.60
CA LEU A 63 -13.10 -18.54 -1.03
C LEU A 63 -13.39 -19.87 -0.34
N GLU A 64 -12.64 -20.91 -0.66
CA GLU A 64 -12.78 -22.21 0.00
C GLU A 64 -11.93 -22.23 1.30
N ILE A 65 -12.59 -22.54 2.43
CA ILE A 65 -11.97 -22.68 3.74
C ILE A 65 -12.50 -23.94 4.39
N GLY A 66 -11.65 -24.94 4.59
CA GLY A 66 -12.04 -26.21 5.23
C GLY A 66 -13.15 -26.96 4.51
N GLY A 67 -13.20 -26.89 3.18
CA GLY A 67 -14.23 -27.55 2.35
C GLY A 67 -15.54 -26.77 2.22
N GLU A 68 -15.66 -25.58 2.83
CA GLU A 68 -16.81 -24.70 2.71
C GLU A 68 -16.45 -23.43 1.91
N LYS A 69 -17.40 -22.90 1.14
CA LYS A 69 -17.22 -21.68 0.35
C LYS A 69 -17.80 -20.45 1.05
N TYR A 70 -17.02 -19.39 1.09
CA TYR A 70 -17.38 -18.11 1.69
C TYR A 70 -17.27 -16.98 0.69
N MET A 71 -18.35 -16.20 0.54
CA MET A 71 -18.30 -14.96 -0.22
C MET A 71 -17.51 -13.89 0.55
N LEU A 72 -16.72 -13.09 -0.13
CA LEU A 72 -16.00 -11.98 0.49
C LEU A 72 -16.91 -10.75 0.56
N GLU A 73 -16.96 -10.16 1.74
CA GLU A 73 -17.54 -8.83 1.98
C GLU A 73 -16.43 -7.88 2.40
N PHE A 74 -16.30 -6.76 1.70
CA PHE A 74 -15.31 -5.73 2.05
C PHE A 74 -16.00 -4.51 2.64
N VAL A 75 -15.51 -4.09 3.81
CA VAL A 75 -16.00 -2.92 4.54
C VAL A 75 -14.91 -1.86 4.51
N TYR A 76 -15.23 -0.69 3.97
CA TYR A 76 -14.28 0.41 3.82
C TYR A 76 -14.57 1.50 4.83
N GLU A 77 -13.53 1.92 5.57
CA GLU A 77 -13.56 3.08 6.46
C GLU A 77 -12.50 4.08 6.01
N ASP A 78 -12.92 5.32 5.87
CA ASP A 78 -12.06 6.45 5.51
C ASP A 78 -11.27 6.92 6.72
N ASN A 79 -9.94 6.91 6.62
CA ASN A 79 -9.07 7.46 7.66
C ASN A 79 -8.68 8.94 7.42
N GLU A 80 -9.22 9.57 6.37
CA GLU A 80 -9.04 10.99 6.07
C GLU A 80 -7.56 11.42 5.99
N SER A 81 -6.64 10.49 5.74
CA SER A 81 -5.19 10.72 5.83
C SER A 81 -4.70 11.21 7.21
N LYS A 82 -5.45 10.93 8.30
CA LYS A 82 -5.17 11.39 9.66
C LYS A 82 -4.97 10.21 10.62
N ALA A 83 -4.07 10.38 11.59
CA ALA A 83 -3.79 9.40 12.63
C ALA A 83 -5.02 9.08 13.49
N GLU A 84 -5.73 10.11 13.96
CA GLU A 84 -6.91 9.97 14.84
C GLU A 84 -8.08 9.31 14.11
N SER A 85 -8.28 9.64 12.83
CA SER A 85 -9.30 9.02 12.00
C SER A 85 -9.00 7.56 11.72
N ALA A 86 -7.71 7.20 11.55
CA ALA A 86 -7.29 5.80 11.38
C ALA A 86 -7.54 4.95 12.63
N VAL A 87 -7.31 5.50 13.83
CA VAL A 87 -7.67 4.86 15.11
C VAL A 87 -9.18 4.63 15.18
N SER A 88 -9.98 5.66 14.88
CA SER A 88 -11.44 5.57 14.92
C SER A 88 -11.98 4.58 13.89
N ALA A 89 -11.41 4.56 12.68
CA ALA A 89 -11.77 3.62 11.60
C ALA A 89 -11.43 2.18 12.00
N ALA A 90 -10.28 1.93 12.63
CA ALA A 90 -9.90 0.62 13.11
C ALA A 90 -10.88 0.11 14.18
N LEU A 91 -11.22 0.91 15.19
CA LEU A 91 -12.20 0.55 16.22
C LEU A 91 -13.57 0.24 15.61
N LYS A 92 -14.01 1.03 14.65
CA LYS A 92 -15.31 0.84 13.97
C LYS A 92 -15.35 -0.47 13.19
N LEU A 93 -14.31 -0.79 12.42
CA LEU A 93 -14.18 -2.06 11.72
C LEU A 93 -14.17 -3.27 12.68
N ILE A 94 -13.49 -3.13 13.82
CA ILE A 94 -13.29 -4.22 14.79
C ILE A 94 -14.55 -4.47 15.63
N GLU A 95 -15.14 -3.42 16.18
CA GLU A 95 -16.20 -3.53 17.18
C GLU A 95 -17.60 -3.54 16.55
N ARG A 96 -17.87 -2.61 15.60
CA ARG A 96 -19.17 -2.47 14.98
C ARG A 96 -19.36 -3.47 13.83
N ASP A 97 -18.40 -3.49 12.90
CA ASP A 97 -18.52 -4.26 11.67
C ASP A 97 -18.05 -5.71 11.85
N GLN A 98 -17.30 -5.98 12.92
CA GLN A 98 -16.84 -7.31 13.33
C GLN A 98 -16.06 -8.03 12.21
N VAL A 99 -15.15 -7.30 11.57
CA VAL A 99 -14.30 -7.86 10.51
C VAL A 99 -13.31 -8.89 11.06
N ILE A 100 -12.95 -9.88 10.26
CA ILE A 100 -11.99 -10.91 10.67
C ILE A 100 -10.53 -10.41 10.60
N ALA A 101 -10.26 -9.49 9.69
CA ALA A 101 -8.95 -8.86 9.51
C ALA A 101 -9.12 -7.43 8.99
N VAL A 102 -8.07 -6.62 9.12
CA VAL A 102 -7.97 -5.26 8.57
C VAL A 102 -6.83 -5.21 7.56
N VAL A 103 -7.09 -4.71 6.36
CA VAL A 103 -6.10 -4.33 5.35
C VAL A 103 -5.93 -2.80 5.41
N GLY A 104 -4.68 -2.33 5.53
CA GLY A 104 -4.41 -0.93 5.85
C GLY A 104 -4.20 -0.71 7.36
N PRO A 105 -3.89 0.53 7.78
CA PRO A 105 -3.71 1.73 6.95
C PRO A 105 -2.50 1.66 6.00
N ASN A 106 -2.53 2.51 4.97
CA ASN A 106 -1.48 2.55 3.95
C ASN A 106 -0.22 3.30 4.44
N SER A 107 -0.34 4.57 4.79
CA SER A 107 0.78 5.40 5.21
C SER A 107 1.16 5.16 6.68
N SER A 108 2.45 5.28 7.01
CA SER A 108 2.98 5.03 8.35
C SER A 108 2.37 5.94 9.42
N LYS A 109 2.09 7.21 9.10
CA LYS A 109 1.38 8.16 9.98
C LYS A 109 0.05 7.61 10.51
N GLN A 110 -0.65 6.79 9.71
CA GLN A 110 -1.91 6.14 10.07
C GLN A 110 -1.70 4.70 10.55
N ALA A 111 -0.72 3.99 9.94
CA ALA A 111 -0.51 2.56 10.21
C ALA A 111 0.09 2.31 11.60
N VAL A 112 0.97 3.19 12.08
CA VAL A 112 1.55 3.08 13.42
C VAL A 112 0.46 3.13 14.50
N PRO A 113 -0.39 4.17 14.61
CA PRO A 113 -1.46 4.19 15.61
C PRO A 113 -2.61 3.21 15.32
N GLY A 114 -2.98 3.01 14.04
CA GLY A 114 -4.01 2.03 13.67
C GLY A 114 -3.60 0.59 13.97
N GLY A 115 -2.32 0.27 13.78
CA GLY A 115 -1.73 -1.03 14.13
C GLY A 115 -1.78 -1.32 15.63
N GLN A 116 -1.52 -0.31 16.46
CA GLN A 116 -1.66 -0.45 17.92
C GLN A 116 -3.09 -0.85 18.30
N VAL A 117 -4.10 -0.21 17.70
CA VAL A 117 -5.52 -0.55 17.95
C VAL A 117 -5.82 -1.99 17.54
N CYS A 118 -5.34 -2.43 16.38
CA CYS A 118 -5.56 -3.80 15.89
C CYS A 118 -4.88 -4.84 16.80
N ASP A 119 -3.65 -4.57 17.25
CA ASP A 119 -2.91 -5.45 18.15
C ASP A 119 -3.60 -5.56 19.53
N ASP A 120 -3.96 -4.43 20.16
CA ASP A 120 -4.66 -4.38 21.45
C ASP A 120 -5.99 -5.15 21.42
N ASN A 121 -6.70 -5.10 20.28
CA ASN A 121 -7.97 -5.78 20.05
C ASN A 121 -7.83 -7.17 19.42
N ARG A 122 -6.61 -7.69 19.32
CA ARG A 122 -6.32 -9.02 18.78
C ARG A 122 -7.02 -9.28 17.44
N THR A 123 -6.91 -8.31 16.52
CA THR A 123 -7.44 -8.38 15.18
C THR A 123 -6.29 -8.34 14.18
N PRO A 124 -6.10 -9.36 13.35
CA PRO A 124 -5.04 -9.35 12.34
C PRO A 124 -5.13 -8.12 11.46
N MET A 125 -4.01 -7.41 11.29
CA MET A 125 -3.87 -6.28 10.40
C MET A 125 -2.72 -6.51 9.43
N ILE A 126 -2.91 -6.16 8.16
CA ILE A 126 -1.81 -6.12 7.19
C ILE A 126 -1.77 -4.73 6.56
N SER A 127 -0.69 -3.98 6.82
CA SER A 127 -0.44 -2.72 6.15
C SER A 127 0.13 -2.98 4.74
N PRO A 128 -0.52 -2.51 3.67
CA PRO A 128 0.01 -2.70 2.32
C PRO A 128 1.29 -1.93 2.07
N TRP A 129 1.40 -0.69 2.55
CA TRP A 129 2.34 0.30 2.04
C TRP A 129 3.21 0.96 3.12
N SER A 130 2.91 0.82 4.42
CA SER A 130 3.72 1.41 5.49
C SER A 130 5.08 0.74 5.60
N THR A 131 6.15 1.53 5.53
CA THR A 131 7.55 1.09 5.58
C THR A 131 8.25 1.38 6.92
N ASN A 132 7.63 2.19 7.79
CA ASN A 132 8.19 2.52 9.10
C ASN A 132 8.19 1.29 10.03
N PRO A 133 9.35 0.95 10.68
CA PRO A 133 9.45 -0.21 11.58
C PRO A 133 8.42 -0.23 12.71
N ASP A 134 8.02 0.94 13.23
CA ASP A 134 7.10 1.03 14.36
C ASP A 134 5.66 0.57 14.02
N THR A 135 5.38 0.25 12.75
CA THR A 135 4.08 -0.33 12.35
C THR A 135 3.89 -1.72 12.90
N THR A 136 4.91 -2.58 12.85
CA THR A 136 4.86 -4.01 13.25
C THR A 136 5.61 -4.30 14.53
N LYS A 137 6.58 -3.47 14.90
CA LYS A 137 7.46 -3.68 16.04
C LYS A 137 6.69 -3.94 17.33
N ASP A 138 6.98 -5.08 17.96
CA ASP A 138 6.35 -5.55 19.21
C ASP A 138 4.81 -5.72 19.10
N ARG A 139 4.28 -5.99 17.88
CA ARG A 139 2.85 -6.12 17.58
C ARG A 139 2.57 -7.43 16.84
N PRO A 140 2.40 -8.54 17.54
CA PRO A 140 2.25 -9.87 16.93
C PRO A 140 0.98 -10.05 16.08
N TRP A 141 0.04 -9.11 16.10
CA TRP A 141 -1.17 -9.12 15.29
C TRP A 141 -1.07 -8.25 14.03
N VAL A 142 0.08 -7.59 13.82
CA VAL A 142 0.28 -6.64 12.73
C VAL A 142 1.35 -7.16 11.78
N PHE A 143 1.05 -7.15 10.50
CA PHE A 143 1.90 -7.57 9.38
C PHE A 143 1.98 -6.44 8.34
N ARG A 144 2.87 -6.58 7.37
CA ARG A 144 2.95 -5.67 6.23
C ARG A 144 3.27 -6.40 4.92
N ALA A 145 3.02 -5.73 3.77
CA ALA A 145 3.43 -6.22 2.46
C ALA A 145 4.59 -5.39 1.85
N ALA A 146 4.90 -4.22 2.42
CA ALA A 146 5.99 -3.35 2.01
C ALA A 146 7.33 -3.76 2.65
N PHE A 147 8.47 -3.45 2.02
CA PHE A 147 9.78 -3.50 2.67
C PHE A 147 9.90 -2.41 3.75
N LEU A 148 10.99 -2.41 4.52
CA LEU A 148 11.18 -1.47 5.62
C LEU A 148 12.12 -0.31 5.26
N ASP A 149 11.93 0.85 5.94
CA ASP A 149 12.80 2.01 5.85
C ASP A 149 14.28 1.71 6.17
N PRO A 150 14.64 0.86 7.16
CA PRO A 150 16.01 0.43 7.40
C PRO A 150 16.70 -0.25 6.21
N PHE A 151 15.93 -0.79 5.27
CA PHE A 151 16.43 -1.28 4.01
C PHE A 151 16.39 -0.20 2.92
N GLN A 152 15.28 0.54 2.81
CA GLN A 152 15.06 1.54 1.77
C GLN A 152 16.04 2.73 1.87
N GLY A 153 16.32 3.23 3.07
CA GLY A 153 17.24 4.36 3.29
C GLY A 153 18.64 4.10 2.74
N PRO A 154 19.31 2.98 3.11
CA PRO A 154 20.57 2.55 2.51
C PRO A 154 20.51 2.37 0.99
N VAL A 155 19.43 1.79 0.43
CA VAL A 155 19.26 1.67 -1.03
C VAL A 155 19.28 3.04 -1.70
N ALA A 156 18.54 4.01 -1.18
CA ALA A 156 18.52 5.38 -1.72
C ALA A 156 19.89 6.06 -1.62
N ALA A 157 20.60 5.87 -0.51
CA ALA A 157 21.94 6.42 -0.29
C ALA A 157 22.96 5.83 -1.27
N ASP A 158 23.03 4.50 -1.39
CA ASP A 158 23.93 3.79 -2.29
C ASP A 158 23.67 4.14 -3.75
N PHE A 159 22.39 4.18 -4.13
CA PHE A 159 22.01 4.59 -5.48
C PHE A 159 22.47 6.01 -5.80
N ALA A 160 22.21 6.97 -4.90
CA ALA A 160 22.61 8.37 -5.12
C ALA A 160 24.15 8.53 -5.21
N MET A 161 24.89 7.85 -4.35
CA MET A 161 26.36 7.85 -4.44
C MET A 161 26.87 7.29 -5.76
N LYS A 162 26.29 6.20 -6.23
CA LYS A 162 26.66 5.56 -7.50
C LYS A 162 26.22 6.38 -8.72
N GLN A 163 24.95 6.79 -8.76
CA GLN A 163 24.32 7.40 -9.93
C GLN A 163 24.74 8.87 -10.13
N PHE A 164 24.86 9.61 -9.02
CA PHE A 164 25.17 11.05 -9.06
C PHE A 164 26.64 11.33 -8.68
N ASN A 165 27.44 10.31 -8.36
CA ASN A 165 28.77 10.46 -7.75
C ASN A 165 28.70 11.37 -6.50
N ALA A 166 27.62 11.26 -5.74
CA ALA A 166 27.27 12.17 -4.67
C ALA A 166 28.13 11.95 -3.43
N LYS A 167 28.60 13.05 -2.84
CA LYS A 167 29.33 13.11 -1.56
C LYS A 167 28.63 13.99 -0.53
N LYS A 168 27.69 14.83 -0.97
CA LYS A 168 26.92 15.74 -0.14
C LYS A 168 25.46 15.64 -0.45
N ALA A 169 24.64 15.47 0.56
CA ALA A 169 23.18 15.40 0.43
C ALA A 169 22.50 16.59 1.13
N GLY A 170 21.44 17.11 0.51
CA GLY A 170 20.41 17.89 1.18
C GLY A 170 19.21 17.01 1.45
N VAL A 171 18.48 17.24 2.54
CA VAL A 171 17.28 16.49 2.88
C VAL A 171 16.17 17.45 3.27
N LEU A 172 14.96 17.23 2.76
CA LEU A 172 13.76 17.94 3.19
C LEU A 172 12.66 16.92 3.53
N TYR A 173 12.09 17.00 4.72
CA TYR A 173 11.13 16.01 5.20
C TYR A 173 9.97 16.63 5.98
N ALA A 174 8.83 15.94 6.02
CA ALA A 174 7.66 16.31 6.82
C ALA A 174 7.86 15.87 8.29
N LEU A 175 7.91 16.84 9.22
CA LEU A 175 8.27 16.61 10.63
C LEU A 175 7.25 15.73 11.37
N ALA A 176 5.97 15.90 11.09
CA ALA A 176 4.89 15.20 11.77
C ALA A 176 4.41 13.94 11.01
N ASN A 177 5.18 13.48 10.01
CA ASN A 177 4.90 12.26 9.27
C ASN A 177 5.94 11.19 9.62
N ASP A 178 5.52 10.12 10.31
CA ASP A 178 6.39 9.05 10.79
C ASP A 178 7.19 8.38 9.66
N TYR A 179 6.62 8.27 8.45
CA TYR A 179 7.32 7.79 7.26
C TYR A 179 8.45 8.75 6.87
N SER A 180 8.08 9.99 6.57
CA SER A 180 9.02 10.98 6.02
C SER A 180 10.17 11.27 6.98
N LYS A 181 9.86 11.47 8.27
CA LYS A 181 10.86 11.71 9.33
C LYS A 181 11.75 10.49 9.54
N GLY A 182 11.15 9.31 9.74
CA GLY A 182 11.89 8.07 10.03
C GLY A 182 12.87 7.72 8.91
N LEU A 183 12.39 7.76 7.65
CA LEU A 183 13.22 7.46 6.50
C LEU A 183 14.32 8.51 6.28
N ALA A 184 14.04 9.81 6.52
CA ALA A 184 15.05 10.87 6.45
C ALA A 184 16.18 10.65 7.47
N GLU A 185 15.84 10.27 8.70
CA GLU A 185 16.83 9.99 9.77
C GLU A 185 17.68 8.75 9.44
N ILE A 186 17.06 7.67 8.94
CA ILE A 186 17.76 6.45 8.52
C ILE A 186 18.69 6.74 7.34
N PHE A 187 18.19 7.43 6.31
CA PHE A 187 19.01 7.85 5.17
C PHE A 187 20.22 8.68 5.63
N LYS A 188 20.00 9.69 6.48
CA LYS A 188 21.08 10.54 7.00
C LYS A 188 22.14 9.71 7.71
N ALA A 189 21.73 8.82 8.61
CA ALA A 189 22.65 7.99 9.37
C ALA A 189 23.51 7.09 8.47
N ASP A 190 22.91 6.47 7.44
CA ASP A 190 23.62 5.60 6.52
C ASP A 190 24.54 6.39 5.57
N PHE A 191 24.04 7.49 5.00
CA PHE A 191 24.81 8.34 4.10
C PHE A 191 26.04 8.94 4.79
N GLU A 192 25.89 9.44 6.04
CA GLU A 192 27.00 9.97 6.84
C GLU A 192 27.98 8.88 7.30
N LYS A 193 27.50 7.66 7.57
CA LYS A 193 28.36 6.51 7.85
C LYS A 193 29.29 6.19 6.68
N LYS A 194 28.84 6.35 5.45
CA LYS A 194 29.56 6.01 4.22
C LYS A 194 30.43 7.16 3.68
N ASN A 195 29.99 8.41 3.83
CA ASN A 195 30.67 9.60 3.29
C ASN A 195 31.36 10.48 4.34
N GLY A 196 31.22 10.17 5.63
CA GLY A 196 31.71 10.94 6.74
C GLY A 196 30.66 11.84 7.40
N ALA A 197 30.82 12.10 8.68
CA ALA A 197 29.92 12.95 9.45
C ALA A 197 29.80 14.35 8.82
N GLY A 198 28.58 14.87 8.72
CA GLY A 198 28.30 16.17 8.10
C GLY A 198 28.23 16.13 6.57
N SER A 199 28.27 14.96 5.93
CA SER A 199 28.02 14.83 4.49
C SER A 199 26.56 15.08 4.11
N VAL A 200 25.61 14.94 5.03
CA VAL A 200 24.30 15.56 4.91
C VAL A 200 24.43 17.03 5.32
N VAL A 201 24.67 17.88 4.32
CA VAL A 201 25.06 19.30 4.50
C VAL A 201 23.89 20.21 4.89
N SER A 202 22.64 19.78 4.68
CA SER A 202 21.43 20.44 5.16
C SER A 202 20.35 19.39 5.42
N PHE A 203 19.68 19.51 6.58
CA PHE A 203 18.65 18.58 7.04
C PHE A 203 17.47 19.40 7.56
N GLU A 204 16.55 19.73 6.68
CA GLU A 204 15.45 20.67 6.95
C GLU A 204 14.12 19.95 7.04
N SER A 205 13.21 20.50 7.82
CA SER A 205 11.85 19.97 7.98
C SER A 205 10.79 21.04 7.76
N TYR A 206 9.57 20.58 7.50
CA TYR A 206 8.37 21.42 7.38
C TYR A 206 7.19 20.81 8.15
N GLY A 207 6.14 21.61 8.39
CA GLY A 207 4.92 21.21 9.08
C GLY A 207 3.85 20.65 8.13
N ASP A 208 2.89 19.90 8.68
CA ASP A 208 1.85 19.15 7.94
C ASP A 208 1.00 19.97 6.94
N LYS A 209 0.94 21.29 7.07
CA LYS A 209 0.10 22.15 6.21
C LYS A 209 0.90 23.15 5.39
N ASP A 210 2.22 23.04 5.46
CA ASP A 210 3.08 23.93 4.71
C ASP A 210 2.96 23.62 3.21
N GLN A 211 2.80 24.67 2.43
CA GLN A 211 2.79 24.64 0.97
C GLN A 211 3.87 25.52 0.34
N ASP A 212 4.56 26.29 1.17
CA ASP A 212 5.72 27.09 0.81
C ASP A 212 6.96 26.55 1.53
N PHE A 213 7.87 26.01 0.74
CA PHE A 213 9.12 25.40 1.18
C PHE A 213 10.34 26.27 0.87
N SER A 214 10.12 27.51 0.42
CA SER A 214 11.18 28.40 -0.10
C SER A 214 12.28 28.66 0.93
N ALA A 215 11.93 28.79 2.21
CA ALA A 215 12.89 29.04 3.27
C ALA A 215 13.83 27.83 3.48
N GLN A 216 13.28 26.63 3.56
CA GLN A 216 14.01 25.38 3.71
C GLN A 216 14.86 25.10 2.47
N LEU A 217 14.27 25.22 1.28
CA LEU A 217 14.96 25.01 0.00
C LEU A 217 16.11 26.00 -0.20
N THR A 218 15.94 27.27 0.19
CA THR A 218 17.02 28.26 0.14
C THR A 218 18.22 27.84 0.99
N LYS A 219 18.00 27.32 2.19
CA LYS A 219 19.06 26.80 3.07
C LYS A 219 19.75 25.59 2.42
N ILE A 220 18.96 24.62 1.93
CA ILE A 220 19.47 23.41 1.28
C ILE A 220 20.34 23.80 0.07
N ILE A 221 19.85 24.64 -0.82
CA ILE A 221 20.55 25.06 -2.04
C ILE A 221 21.83 25.82 -1.69
N SER A 222 21.78 26.69 -0.66
CA SER A 222 22.96 27.46 -0.20
C SER A 222 24.05 26.55 0.38
N ALA A 223 23.71 25.39 0.94
CA ALA A 223 24.65 24.39 1.42
C ALA A 223 25.35 23.60 0.30
N LYS A 224 24.94 23.80 -0.96
CA LYS A 224 25.50 23.19 -2.18
C LYS A 224 25.62 21.66 -2.09
N PRO A 225 24.50 20.93 -1.89
CA PRO A 225 24.50 19.49 -1.99
C PRO A 225 24.69 19.03 -3.44
N ASP A 226 25.05 17.77 -3.64
CA ASP A 226 25.13 17.15 -4.97
C ASP A 226 23.74 16.72 -5.46
N PHE A 227 22.84 16.42 -4.52
CA PHE A 227 21.42 16.08 -4.77
C PHE A 227 20.58 16.41 -3.54
N ILE A 228 19.25 16.36 -3.71
CA ILE A 228 18.29 16.51 -2.61
C ILE A 228 17.52 15.20 -2.47
N PHE A 229 17.47 14.64 -1.25
CA PHE A 229 16.64 13.50 -0.90
C PHE A 229 15.29 13.97 -0.36
N LEU A 230 14.22 13.44 -0.92
CA LEU A 230 12.84 13.81 -0.60
C LEU A 230 12.01 12.56 -0.24
N PRO A 231 12.01 12.11 1.01
CA PRO A 231 11.14 11.02 1.48
C PRO A 231 9.74 11.57 1.81
N ASN A 232 9.04 12.06 0.79
CA ASN A 232 7.77 12.78 0.94
C ASN A 232 6.70 12.14 0.03
N ASN A 233 5.42 12.41 0.32
CA ASN A 233 4.33 11.95 -0.53
C ASN A 233 4.33 12.68 -1.89
N TYR A 234 3.83 12.02 -2.91
CA TYR A 234 3.82 12.49 -4.29
C TYR A 234 3.27 13.91 -4.48
N ASN A 235 2.24 14.29 -3.72
CA ASN A 235 1.62 15.62 -3.78
C ASN A 235 2.52 16.72 -3.23
N GLU A 236 3.24 16.47 -2.13
CA GLU A 236 4.22 17.38 -1.54
C GLU A 236 5.45 17.50 -2.44
N VAL A 237 5.94 16.37 -2.96
CA VAL A 237 7.08 16.29 -3.89
C VAL A 237 6.87 17.18 -5.10
N ALA A 238 5.69 17.14 -5.72
CA ALA A 238 5.37 17.97 -6.88
C ALA A 238 5.54 19.46 -6.59
N LEU A 239 5.13 19.92 -5.41
CA LEU A 239 5.30 21.32 -4.99
C LEU A 239 6.75 21.65 -4.64
N ILE A 240 7.45 20.74 -3.92
CA ILE A 240 8.85 20.94 -3.49
C ILE A 240 9.77 21.04 -4.71
N VAL A 241 9.65 20.11 -5.67
CA VAL A 241 10.49 20.07 -6.87
C VAL A 241 10.30 21.34 -7.69
N LYS A 242 9.05 21.76 -7.92
CA LYS A 242 8.74 23.00 -8.64
C LYS A 242 9.36 24.23 -7.96
N GLN A 243 9.16 24.39 -6.64
CA GLN A 243 9.71 25.52 -5.89
C GLN A 243 11.24 25.50 -5.85
N ALA A 244 11.86 24.32 -5.79
CA ALA A 244 13.32 24.23 -5.89
C ALA A 244 13.84 24.69 -7.25
N HIS A 245 13.18 24.34 -8.34
CA HIS A 245 13.51 24.81 -9.69
C HIS A 245 13.34 26.33 -9.81
N ASP A 246 12.24 26.88 -9.27
CA ASP A 246 12.00 28.35 -9.26
C ASP A 246 13.10 29.11 -8.48
N LEU A 247 13.67 28.47 -7.44
CA LEU A 247 14.82 28.99 -6.68
C LEU A 247 16.19 28.72 -7.35
N GLY A 248 16.18 28.14 -8.57
CA GLY A 248 17.37 27.93 -9.38
C GLY A 248 18.08 26.58 -9.15
N TRP A 249 17.50 25.64 -8.41
CA TRP A 249 18.05 24.29 -8.30
C TRP A 249 18.04 23.58 -9.64
N LYS A 250 19.15 22.97 -10.04
CA LYS A 250 19.31 22.22 -11.29
C LYS A 250 19.90 20.83 -11.07
N GLY A 251 20.16 20.48 -9.80
CA GLY A 251 20.69 19.17 -9.43
C GLY A 251 19.60 18.11 -9.42
N PRO A 252 19.98 16.83 -9.29
CA PRO A 252 19.02 15.72 -9.21
C PRO A 252 18.29 15.69 -7.87
N PHE A 253 17.11 15.04 -7.92
CA PHE A 253 16.41 14.59 -6.73
C PHE A 253 16.44 13.06 -6.66
N MET A 254 16.52 12.55 -5.44
CA MET A 254 16.27 11.15 -5.10
C MET A 254 15.03 11.07 -4.23
N GLY A 255 14.04 10.32 -4.67
CA GLY A 255 12.81 10.06 -3.96
C GLY A 255 12.76 8.68 -3.30
N ALA A 256 11.65 8.39 -2.67
CA ALA A 256 11.36 7.12 -2.05
C ALA A 256 9.99 6.60 -2.55
N ASP A 257 9.53 5.46 -2.03
CA ASP A 257 8.36 4.73 -2.54
C ASP A 257 7.08 5.57 -2.66
N ALA A 258 6.88 6.53 -1.76
CA ALA A 258 5.71 7.42 -1.81
C ALA A 258 5.66 8.39 -3.02
N TRP A 259 6.67 8.37 -3.89
CA TRP A 259 6.62 9.02 -5.19
C TRP A 259 5.86 8.18 -6.24
N GLY A 260 5.79 6.89 -6.05
CA GLY A 260 5.24 5.92 -7.00
C GLY A 260 3.72 5.99 -7.16
N ASN A 261 3.16 7.20 -7.34
CA ASN A 261 1.74 7.41 -7.53
C ASN A 261 1.41 7.93 -8.93
N SER A 262 0.28 7.48 -9.48
CA SER A 262 -0.18 7.87 -10.83
C SER A 262 -0.40 9.37 -11.00
N GLU A 263 -0.65 10.11 -9.91
CA GLU A 263 -0.85 11.57 -9.94
C GLU A 263 0.45 12.37 -9.94
N LEU A 264 1.59 11.79 -9.57
CA LEU A 264 2.85 12.55 -9.49
C LEU A 264 3.11 13.35 -10.77
N MET A 265 3.01 12.71 -11.93
CA MET A 265 3.30 13.36 -13.20
C MET A 265 2.23 14.38 -13.61
N THR A 266 1.00 14.19 -13.17
CA THR A 266 -0.08 15.18 -13.39
C THR A 266 0.18 16.48 -12.61
N LEU A 267 0.68 16.35 -11.36
CA LEU A 267 0.94 17.49 -10.49
C LEU A 267 2.28 18.17 -10.77
N CYS A 268 3.31 17.40 -11.06
CA CYS A 268 4.69 17.84 -11.20
C CYS A 268 5.06 18.20 -12.65
N GLY A 269 4.45 17.53 -13.63
CA GLY A 269 4.75 17.75 -15.06
C GLY A 269 6.22 17.47 -15.39
N ASP A 270 6.79 18.38 -16.18
CA ASP A 270 8.17 18.26 -16.66
C ASP A 270 9.22 18.43 -15.55
N ASP A 271 8.86 19.07 -14.45
CA ASP A 271 9.79 19.32 -13.35
C ASP A 271 10.29 18.04 -12.67
N CYS A 272 9.48 16.98 -12.65
CA CYS A 272 9.88 15.68 -12.08
C CYS A 272 10.65 14.78 -13.04
N LYS A 273 10.76 15.09 -14.33
CA LYS A 273 11.48 14.27 -15.30
C LYS A 273 12.98 14.18 -15.00
N GLY A 274 13.56 13.03 -15.25
CA GLY A 274 14.98 12.78 -15.06
C GLY A 274 15.39 12.42 -13.65
N HIS A 275 14.48 12.51 -12.67
CA HIS A 275 14.73 12.14 -11.27
C HIS A 275 14.48 10.67 -11.02
N TYR A 276 14.87 10.19 -9.84
CA TYR A 276 14.84 8.78 -9.47
C TYR A 276 14.15 8.60 -8.13
N PHE A 277 13.55 7.43 -7.93
CA PHE A 277 12.99 7.05 -6.63
C PHE A 277 13.00 5.52 -6.45
N SER A 278 13.05 5.07 -5.20
CA SER A 278 12.86 3.67 -4.87
C SER A 278 11.36 3.33 -4.79
N THR A 279 10.99 2.11 -5.18
CA THR A 279 9.59 1.64 -5.16
C THR A 279 9.55 0.12 -4.96
N HIS A 280 8.36 -0.44 -4.83
CA HIS A 280 8.14 -1.86 -4.59
C HIS A 280 8.06 -2.70 -5.88
N TYR A 281 7.74 -2.09 -7.00
CA TYR A 281 7.72 -2.73 -8.32
C TYR A 281 7.86 -1.70 -9.44
N ALA A 282 8.17 -2.15 -10.64
CA ALA A 282 8.11 -1.32 -11.84
C ALA A 282 7.13 -1.95 -12.82
N ALA A 283 6.16 -1.17 -13.28
CA ALA A 283 5.20 -1.63 -14.29
C ALA A 283 5.87 -1.86 -15.64
N ALA A 284 6.80 -0.97 -16.01
CA ALA A 284 7.60 -1.12 -17.21
C ALA A 284 8.49 -2.36 -17.14
N GLY A 285 8.26 -3.30 -18.05
CA GLY A 285 8.98 -4.57 -18.09
C GLY A 285 8.40 -5.69 -17.22
N ALA A 286 7.25 -5.46 -16.59
CA ALA A 286 6.53 -6.48 -15.83
C ALA A 286 6.15 -7.69 -16.71
N THR A 287 6.21 -8.87 -16.14
CA THR A 287 5.86 -10.15 -16.79
C THR A 287 4.94 -10.99 -15.90
N GLY A 288 4.38 -12.08 -16.43
CA GLY A 288 3.58 -13.02 -15.65
C GLY A 288 2.39 -12.38 -14.95
N ALA A 289 2.14 -12.79 -13.70
CA ALA A 289 0.99 -12.32 -12.91
C ALA A 289 1.00 -10.82 -12.64
N THR A 290 2.18 -10.19 -12.52
CA THR A 290 2.32 -8.74 -12.36
C THR A 290 1.79 -8.01 -13.60
N LYS A 291 2.19 -8.45 -14.79
CA LYS A 291 1.69 -7.86 -16.04
C LYS A 291 0.19 -8.07 -16.21
N GLU A 292 -0.32 -9.26 -15.91
CA GLU A 292 -1.75 -9.54 -15.96
C GLU A 292 -2.56 -8.62 -15.05
N PHE A 293 -2.09 -8.39 -13.80
CA PHE A 293 -2.71 -7.44 -12.89
C PHE A 293 -2.73 -6.03 -13.48
N ILE A 294 -1.61 -5.55 -14.01
CA ILE A 294 -1.48 -4.21 -14.59
C ILE A 294 -2.44 -4.05 -15.77
N ASP A 295 -2.42 -4.99 -16.73
CA ASP A 295 -3.28 -4.94 -17.92
C ASP A 295 -4.78 -4.91 -17.55
N ARG A 296 -5.18 -5.75 -16.58
CA ARG A 296 -6.56 -5.81 -16.08
C ARG A 296 -6.97 -4.55 -15.34
N TYR A 297 -6.08 -4.02 -14.50
CA TYR A 297 -6.33 -2.78 -13.77
C TYR A 297 -6.50 -1.61 -14.73
N GLN A 298 -5.57 -1.45 -15.68
CA GLN A 298 -5.61 -0.40 -16.69
C GLN A 298 -6.85 -0.51 -17.60
N ALA A 299 -7.21 -1.73 -18.02
CA ALA A 299 -8.41 -1.96 -18.81
C ALA A 299 -9.71 -1.57 -18.07
N LYS A 300 -9.73 -1.76 -16.75
CA LYS A 300 -10.92 -1.48 -15.93
C LYS A 300 -11.01 -0.03 -15.47
N TYR A 301 -9.90 0.60 -15.13
CA TYR A 301 -9.86 1.92 -14.49
C TYR A 301 -9.26 3.02 -15.35
N GLY A 302 -8.65 2.69 -16.51
CA GLY A 302 -8.19 3.65 -17.50
C GLY A 302 -6.77 4.19 -17.30
N TYR A 303 -6.05 3.75 -16.28
CA TYR A 303 -4.66 4.15 -16.00
C TYR A 303 -3.86 3.01 -15.37
N GLU A 304 -2.54 3.10 -15.43
CA GLU A 304 -1.61 2.11 -14.86
C GLU A 304 -1.66 2.17 -13.32
N PRO A 305 -1.72 1.01 -12.63
CA PRO A 305 -1.75 1.00 -11.16
C PRO A 305 -0.42 1.44 -10.56
N ALA A 306 -0.49 2.27 -9.51
CA ALA A 306 0.66 2.57 -8.67
C ALA A 306 1.06 1.34 -7.81
N ASP A 307 2.22 1.44 -7.15
CA ASP A 307 2.71 0.37 -6.28
C ASP A 307 1.77 0.06 -5.11
N VAL A 308 1.08 1.06 -4.58
CA VAL A 308 0.09 0.88 -3.51
C VAL A 308 -1.08 -0.02 -3.93
N ALA A 309 -1.51 0.05 -5.20
CA ALA A 309 -2.54 -0.85 -5.72
C ALA A 309 -2.03 -2.30 -5.74
N ALA A 310 -0.81 -2.52 -6.25
CA ALA A 310 -0.18 -3.83 -6.30
C ALA A 310 0.09 -4.40 -4.90
N LEU A 311 0.55 -3.58 -3.97
CA LEU A 311 0.77 -3.97 -2.57
C LEU A 311 -0.54 -4.26 -1.83
N THR A 312 -1.63 -3.52 -2.13
CA THR A 312 -2.95 -3.82 -1.54
C THR A 312 -3.51 -5.13 -2.08
N TRP A 313 -3.28 -5.42 -3.36
CA TRP A 313 -3.60 -6.72 -3.94
C TRP A 313 -2.85 -7.84 -3.20
N ASP A 314 -1.54 -7.70 -3.02
CA ASP A 314 -0.74 -8.70 -2.31
C ASP A 314 -1.12 -8.83 -0.83
N ALA A 315 -1.28 -7.72 -0.10
CA ALA A 315 -1.72 -7.73 1.30
C ALA A 315 -3.08 -8.44 1.48
N THR A 316 -4.03 -8.18 0.58
CA THR A 316 -5.33 -8.85 0.60
C THR A 316 -5.16 -10.34 0.30
N ARG A 317 -4.33 -10.74 -0.67
CA ARG A 317 -4.04 -12.15 -0.97
C ARG A 317 -3.37 -12.88 0.19
N VAL A 318 -2.51 -12.21 0.97
CA VAL A 318 -1.93 -12.77 2.21
C VAL A 318 -3.04 -13.09 3.21
N VAL A 319 -4.03 -12.19 3.40
CA VAL A 319 -5.21 -12.48 4.24
C VAL A 319 -5.97 -13.69 3.69
N LEU A 320 -6.21 -13.76 2.37
CA LEU A 320 -6.94 -14.88 1.77
C LEU A 320 -6.18 -16.20 1.92
N GLN A 321 -4.87 -16.21 1.74
CA GLN A 321 -4.03 -17.39 1.97
C GLN A 321 -4.06 -17.84 3.44
N GLY A 322 -3.99 -16.89 4.37
CA GLY A 322 -4.16 -17.16 5.80
C GLY A 322 -5.52 -17.77 6.12
N LEU A 323 -6.62 -17.24 5.55
CA LEU A 323 -7.97 -17.78 5.69
C LEU A 323 -8.06 -19.23 5.20
N GLN A 324 -7.45 -19.55 4.07
CA GLN A 324 -7.39 -20.92 3.55
C GLN A 324 -6.58 -21.84 4.46
N GLY A 325 -5.51 -21.32 5.09
CA GLY A 325 -4.66 -22.03 6.05
C GLY A 325 -5.31 -22.31 7.39
N MET A 326 -6.38 -21.59 7.80
CA MET A 326 -7.08 -21.79 9.08
C MET A 326 -7.73 -23.17 9.24
N GLY A 327 -7.99 -23.87 8.16
CA GLY A 327 -8.69 -25.15 8.13
C GLY A 327 -10.20 -25.07 8.34
N LYS A 328 -10.75 -24.15 9.14
CA LYS A 328 -12.20 -23.91 9.28
C LYS A 328 -12.51 -22.55 9.89
N VAL A 329 -13.69 -22.04 9.62
CA VAL A 329 -14.32 -20.90 10.32
C VAL A 329 -15.26 -21.46 11.40
N THR A 330 -15.04 -21.04 12.64
CA THR A 330 -15.79 -21.58 13.80
C THR A 330 -17.07 -20.81 14.12
N GLY A 331 -17.16 -19.56 13.65
CA GLY A 331 -18.20 -18.59 14.00
C GLY A 331 -17.95 -17.86 15.33
N ASP A 332 -16.88 -18.22 16.06
CA ASP A 332 -16.37 -17.46 17.20
C ASP A 332 -15.27 -16.51 16.69
N LEU A 333 -15.61 -15.25 16.51
CA LEU A 333 -14.73 -14.26 15.87
C LEU A 333 -13.36 -14.13 16.55
N LYS A 334 -13.29 -14.28 17.88
CA LYS A 334 -12.01 -14.21 18.62
C LYS A 334 -11.11 -15.40 18.28
N LYS A 335 -11.69 -16.60 18.21
CA LYS A 335 -10.96 -17.80 17.81
C LYS A 335 -10.55 -17.72 16.34
N ASP A 336 -11.46 -17.28 15.48
CA ASP A 336 -11.21 -17.18 14.04
C ASP A 336 -10.11 -16.15 13.74
N ARG A 337 -10.11 -14.98 14.41
CA ARG A 337 -9.03 -13.99 14.31
C ARG A 337 -7.68 -14.57 14.76
N LYS A 338 -7.67 -15.31 15.88
CA LYS A 338 -6.45 -15.95 16.36
C LYS A 338 -5.92 -16.99 15.35
N SER A 339 -6.80 -17.84 14.85
CA SER A 339 -6.42 -18.85 13.85
C SER A 339 -5.90 -18.19 12.57
N LEU A 340 -6.52 -17.10 12.13
CA LEU A 340 -6.05 -16.34 10.96
C LEU A 340 -4.68 -15.72 11.22
N LYS A 341 -4.48 -15.07 12.37
CA LYS A 341 -3.19 -14.49 12.76
C LYS A 341 -2.08 -15.55 12.72
N ASP A 342 -2.34 -16.71 13.33
CA ASP A 342 -1.36 -17.79 13.37
C ASP A 342 -1.09 -18.32 11.95
N ALA A 343 -2.13 -18.51 11.13
CA ALA A 343 -1.99 -18.96 9.74
C ALA A 343 -1.24 -17.97 8.84
N ILE A 344 -1.38 -16.65 9.07
CA ILE A 344 -0.59 -15.65 8.35
C ILE A 344 0.88 -15.73 8.78
N ALA A 345 1.15 -15.84 10.09
CA ALA A 345 2.51 -15.95 10.62
C ALA A 345 3.24 -17.23 10.12
N ASP A 346 2.49 -18.28 9.82
CA ASP A 346 3.02 -19.58 9.32
C ASP A 346 3.25 -19.59 7.79
N ILE A 347 2.96 -18.48 7.07
CA ILE A 347 3.24 -18.38 5.62
C ILE A 347 4.75 -18.34 5.41
N ALA A 348 5.33 -19.46 4.98
CA ALA A 348 6.77 -19.58 4.78
C ALA A 348 7.28 -18.72 3.59
N GLU A 349 6.52 -18.69 2.49
CA GLU A 349 6.79 -17.89 1.30
C GLU A 349 5.46 -17.48 0.65
N PHE A 350 5.38 -16.25 0.21
CA PHE A 350 4.26 -15.70 -0.54
C PHE A 350 4.74 -15.22 -1.91
N ASP A 351 4.11 -15.72 -2.97
CA ASP A 351 4.40 -15.32 -4.35
C ASP A 351 3.49 -14.15 -4.76
N GLY A 352 3.96 -12.94 -4.45
CA GLY A 352 3.25 -11.69 -4.72
C GLY A 352 3.53 -11.13 -6.11
N ILE A 353 2.61 -10.29 -6.60
CA ILE A 353 2.84 -9.53 -7.85
C ILE A 353 3.87 -8.41 -7.67
N THR A 354 4.15 -8.02 -6.43
CA THR A 354 5.25 -7.10 -6.07
C THR A 354 6.54 -7.83 -5.69
N GLY A 355 6.66 -9.10 -6.07
CA GLY A 355 7.79 -9.97 -5.77
C GLY A 355 7.52 -10.97 -4.66
N LYS A 356 8.44 -11.92 -4.52
CA LYS A 356 8.39 -12.91 -3.46
C LYS A 356 8.62 -12.28 -2.10
N MET A 357 7.85 -12.74 -1.11
CA MET A 357 7.95 -12.29 0.27
C MET A 357 8.11 -13.49 1.18
N LYS A 358 9.01 -13.34 2.15
CA LYS A 358 9.16 -14.24 3.28
C LYS A 358 9.05 -13.39 4.54
N PHE A 359 8.08 -13.69 5.39
CA PHE A 359 7.88 -12.94 6.63
C PHE A 359 8.91 -13.36 7.68
N ASP A 360 9.43 -12.36 8.39
CA ASP A 360 10.25 -12.58 9.58
C ASP A 360 9.37 -12.71 10.85
N GLU A 361 10.01 -12.84 12.01
CA GLU A 361 9.33 -13.00 13.30
C GLU A 361 8.53 -11.76 13.73
N GLN A 362 8.80 -10.60 13.13
CA GLN A 362 8.08 -9.34 13.37
C GLN A 362 6.88 -9.15 12.43
N GLY A 363 6.66 -10.06 11.47
CA GLY A 363 5.62 -9.93 10.45
C GLY A 363 6.02 -9.01 9.29
N ASP A 364 7.32 -8.78 9.11
CA ASP A 364 7.88 -7.96 8.06
C ASP A 364 8.37 -8.82 6.88
N PRO A 365 8.10 -8.44 5.61
CA PRO A 365 8.56 -9.19 4.48
C PRO A 365 10.02 -8.86 4.13
N ILE A 366 10.83 -9.90 3.93
CA ILE A 366 12.12 -9.78 3.26
C ILE A 366 11.84 -9.77 1.75
N LYS A 367 12.06 -8.63 1.10
CA LYS A 367 11.81 -8.47 -0.34
C LYS A 367 12.73 -7.39 -0.93
N CYS A 368 12.92 -7.46 -2.26
CA CYS A 368 13.76 -6.51 -2.99
C CYS A 368 13.06 -5.16 -3.14
N ALA A 369 13.84 -4.09 -3.22
CA ALA A 369 13.43 -2.78 -3.70
C ALA A 369 13.77 -2.65 -5.18
N VAL A 370 13.04 -1.78 -5.87
CA VAL A 370 13.29 -1.38 -7.24
C VAL A 370 13.59 0.10 -7.26
N VAL A 371 14.59 0.53 -8.04
CA VAL A 371 14.81 1.95 -8.35
C VAL A 371 14.34 2.21 -9.76
N VAL A 372 13.56 3.26 -9.92
CA VAL A 372 13.03 3.72 -11.21
C VAL A 372 13.50 5.13 -11.52
N LYS A 373 13.56 5.45 -12.82
CA LYS A 373 13.77 6.79 -13.36
C LYS A 373 12.47 7.31 -13.93
N ILE A 374 12.16 8.57 -13.69
CA ILE A 374 11.10 9.27 -14.41
C ILE A 374 11.66 9.67 -15.78
N SER A 375 11.17 9.04 -16.84
CA SER A 375 11.64 9.29 -18.21
C SER A 375 11.21 10.66 -18.74
N ASP A 376 11.74 11.05 -19.91
CA ASP A 376 11.32 12.27 -20.60
C ASP A 376 9.84 12.24 -21.06
N LYS A 377 9.24 11.03 -21.08
CA LYS A 377 7.80 10.85 -21.35
C LYS A 377 6.95 10.85 -20.07
N GLY A 378 7.57 10.92 -18.87
CA GLY A 378 6.87 10.83 -17.59
C GLY A 378 6.56 9.40 -17.15
N GLU A 379 7.17 8.39 -17.78
CA GLU A 379 7.00 6.98 -17.41
C GLU A 379 8.00 6.59 -16.31
N PHE A 380 7.60 5.70 -15.40
CA PHE A 380 8.48 5.15 -14.37
C PHE A 380 9.25 3.94 -14.93
N VAL A 381 10.46 4.20 -15.41
CA VAL A 381 11.30 3.19 -16.09
C VAL A 381 12.22 2.49 -15.09
N PHE A 382 12.22 1.17 -15.12
CA PHE A 382 13.11 0.32 -14.31
C PHE A 382 14.58 0.71 -14.51
N THR A 383 15.32 0.85 -13.43
CA THR A 383 16.76 1.14 -13.45
C THR A 383 17.56 -0.02 -12.83
N GLU A 384 17.26 -0.40 -11.60
CA GLU A 384 17.90 -1.55 -10.95
C GLU A 384 17.00 -2.13 -9.85
N SER A 385 17.27 -3.37 -9.47
CA SER A 385 16.68 -4.03 -8.31
C SER A 385 17.77 -4.31 -7.28
N VAL A 386 17.45 -4.03 -6.02
CA VAL A 386 18.34 -4.26 -4.87
C VAL A 386 17.61 -5.19 -3.91
N CYS A 387 18.29 -6.27 -3.51
CA CYS A 387 17.75 -7.25 -2.55
C CYS A 387 18.53 -7.20 -1.24
N PRO A 388 17.86 -7.50 -0.09
CA PRO A 388 18.51 -7.56 1.22
C PRO A 388 19.63 -8.59 1.32
#